data_d45fd07ed78fda0ee5f2d71e0a5b5da9
#
_entry.id   d45fd07ed78fda0ee5f2d71e0a5b5da9
#
_cell.length_a   1.000
_cell.length_b   1.000
_cell.length_c   1.000
_cell.angle_alpha   90.00
_cell.angle_beta   90.00
_cell.angle_gamma   90.00
#
_symmetry.space_group_name_H-M   'P 1'
#
loop_
_entity.id
_entity.type
_entity.pdbx_description
1 polymer ?
#
loop_
_entity_poly.entity_id
_entity_poly.type
_entity_poly.pdbx_seq_one_letter_code
_entity_poly.pdbx_strand_id
1 'polypeptide(L)'
;MGNSLRYLGRIEEADQRFAQALKLKPDYFNAYRNRGTLHAWTGRIDLALKYYADAMRLHPQDAELHRNLGVISLLQGNFDIGWKEYRYRWQCTDASQPRYSQPKWTGQDLQGKTILLYAEQGLGDTLHFVRFAKILQIAGARTIVHCQASLAAILQGCEGISSLVPNTWKVPDHFDYHCSLMDVADVMQIDLSNIPGETPYIKSPPNLVAYWKRQLNQLLPPAKHRIGIVWQGNPNHQADMFRSFPLESLEPLCNIDDVQLISLQFGKGSEQIKSWKGSKPIYQLPDDLDQSSGAFMDTAAILHHLDWIVTSDTSLAHLAGALARPTVVMLGFTPDWRWLLDRPDTPWYPTMHLIRQTTIGQWHSVAQQVADFLTTKLQPAT
;
A
#
# COMPACT_ATOMS: atom_id res chain seq x y z
N MET A 1 22.04 6.13 -18.26
CA MET A 1 21.08 6.79 -19.18
C MET A 1 19.72 6.07 -19.20
N GLY A 2 19.58 4.78 -19.53
CA GLY A 2 18.26 4.09 -19.56
C GLY A 2 17.50 4.17 -18.23
N ASN A 3 18.15 3.93 -17.10
CA ASN A 3 17.52 4.04 -15.78
C ASN A 3 17.06 5.47 -15.47
N SER A 4 17.84 6.49 -15.78
CA SER A 4 17.44 7.88 -15.57
C SER A 4 16.19 8.24 -16.40
N LEU A 5 16.11 7.77 -17.65
CA LEU A 5 14.93 7.95 -18.50
C LEU A 5 13.70 7.24 -17.92
N ARG A 6 13.85 6.01 -17.42
CA ARG A 6 12.78 5.28 -16.74
C ARG A 6 12.23 6.06 -15.54
N TYR A 7 13.09 6.61 -14.69
CA TYR A 7 12.68 7.44 -13.54
C TYR A 7 12.06 8.80 -13.93
N LEU A 8 12.31 9.27 -15.14
CA LEU A 8 11.66 10.45 -15.70
C LEU A 8 10.35 10.13 -16.45
N GLY A 9 9.90 8.86 -16.44
CA GLY A 9 8.70 8.43 -17.17
C GLY A 9 8.88 8.36 -18.69
N ARG A 10 10.11 8.54 -19.22
CA ARG A 10 10.42 8.48 -20.66
C ARG A 10 10.63 7.03 -21.07
N ILE A 11 9.54 6.25 -21.08
CA ILE A 11 9.54 4.79 -21.14
C ILE A 11 10.11 4.27 -22.45
N GLU A 12 9.64 4.80 -23.58
CA GLU A 12 10.05 4.37 -24.94
C GLU A 12 11.55 4.64 -25.16
N GLU A 13 12.02 5.77 -24.72
CA GLU A 13 13.42 6.13 -24.83
C GLU A 13 14.31 5.26 -23.91
N ALA A 14 13.84 4.95 -22.71
CA ALA A 14 14.51 4.02 -21.82
C ALA A 14 14.67 2.64 -22.46
N ASP A 15 13.58 2.10 -23.05
CA ASP A 15 13.60 0.82 -23.75
C ASP A 15 14.57 0.79 -24.94
N GLN A 16 14.58 1.85 -25.75
CA GLN A 16 15.53 2.01 -26.85
C GLN A 16 16.98 2.01 -26.38
N ARG A 17 17.28 2.67 -25.25
CA ARG A 17 18.64 2.71 -24.68
C ARG A 17 19.08 1.34 -24.16
N PHE A 18 18.19 0.59 -23.51
CA PHE A 18 18.51 -0.78 -23.09
C PHE A 18 18.68 -1.70 -24.30
N ALA A 19 17.83 -1.58 -25.32
CA ALA A 19 17.95 -2.35 -26.56
C ALA A 19 19.28 -2.06 -27.28
N GLN A 20 19.68 -0.80 -27.34
CA GLN A 20 20.98 -0.40 -27.94
C GLN A 20 22.16 -0.99 -27.14
N ALA A 21 22.07 -0.97 -25.81
CA ALA A 21 23.10 -1.57 -24.96
C ALA A 21 23.26 -3.06 -25.21
N LEU A 22 22.16 -3.80 -25.41
CA LEU A 22 22.16 -5.23 -25.72
C LEU A 22 22.67 -5.53 -27.14
N LYS A 23 22.48 -4.63 -28.11
CA LYS A 23 23.10 -4.77 -29.46
C LYS A 23 24.62 -4.64 -29.39
N LEU A 24 25.13 -3.74 -28.54
CA LEU A 24 26.57 -3.52 -28.37
C LEU A 24 27.23 -4.59 -27.50
N LYS A 25 26.51 -5.06 -26.48
CA LYS A 25 26.97 -6.08 -25.54
C LYS A 25 25.83 -7.09 -25.27
N PRO A 26 25.76 -8.20 -26.04
CA PRO A 26 24.67 -9.19 -25.93
C PRO A 26 24.59 -9.93 -24.57
N ASP A 27 25.65 -9.93 -23.79
CA ASP A 27 25.74 -10.51 -22.45
C ASP A 27 25.64 -9.44 -21.32
N TYR A 28 25.06 -8.27 -21.61
CA TYR A 28 24.97 -7.20 -20.62
C TYR A 28 23.81 -7.42 -19.65
N PHE A 29 24.07 -8.15 -18.57
CA PHE A 29 23.13 -8.52 -17.53
C PHE A 29 22.22 -7.37 -17.07
N ASN A 30 22.82 -6.21 -16.67
CA ASN A 30 22.06 -5.09 -16.17
C ASN A 30 21.06 -4.50 -17.19
N ALA A 31 21.34 -4.61 -18.49
CA ALA A 31 20.42 -4.15 -19.52
C ALA A 31 19.19 -5.07 -19.61
N TYR A 32 19.39 -6.39 -19.54
CA TYR A 32 18.27 -7.34 -19.46
C TYR A 32 17.42 -7.11 -18.22
N ARG A 33 18.02 -7.09 -17.03
CA ARG A 33 17.30 -6.89 -15.77
C ARG A 33 16.51 -5.58 -15.77
N ASN A 34 17.13 -4.45 -16.14
CA ASN A 34 16.47 -3.15 -16.14
C ASN A 34 15.39 -3.03 -17.22
N ARG A 35 15.56 -3.67 -18.36
CA ARG A 35 14.54 -3.74 -19.41
C ARG A 35 13.35 -4.58 -18.95
N GLY A 36 13.59 -5.71 -18.27
CA GLY A 36 12.55 -6.49 -17.62
C GLY A 36 11.75 -5.65 -16.61
N THR A 37 12.44 -4.90 -15.74
CA THR A 37 11.78 -4.00 -14.77
C THR A 37 10.95 -2.91 -15.46
N LEU A 38 11.46 -2.33 -16.56
CA LEU A 38 10.70 -1.34 -17.33
C LEU A 38 9.38 -1.92 -17.87
N HIS A 39 9.45 -3.13 -18.44
CA HIS A 39 8.26 -3.81 -18.96
C HIS A 39 7.29 -4.23 -17.85
N ALA A 40 7.80 -4.67 -16.69
CA ALA A 40 6.97 -4.95 -15.53
C ALA A 40 6.19 -3.70 -15.08
N TRP A 41 6.83 -2.55 -14.95
CA TRP A 41 6.18 -1.28 -14.56
C TRP A 41 5.15 -0.78 -15.56
N THR A 42 5.24 -1.23 -16.81
CA THR A 42 4.31 -0.85 -17.89
C THR A 42 3.31 -1.96 -18.24
N GLY A 43 3.15 -2.98 -17.38
CA GLY A 43 2.16 -4.05 -17.52
C GLY A 43 2.46 -5.08 -18.61
N ARG A 44 3.62 -4.98 -19.25
CA ARG A 44 4.06 -5.95 -20.27
C ARG A 44 4.74 -7.15 -19.60
N ILE A 45 3.95 -7.87 -18.77
CA ILE A 45 4.46 -8.91 -17.86
C ILE A 45 5.19 -10.04 -18.60
N ASP A 46 4.63 -10.55 -19.69
CA ASP A 46 5.28 -11.63 -20.47
C ASP A 46 6.64 -11.20 -21.01
N LEU A 47 6.72 -9.94 -21.46
CA LEU A 47 7.98 -9.39 -21.96
C LEU A 47 8.98 -9.16 -20.83
N ALA A 48 8.50 -8.73 -19.65
CA ALA A 48 9.33 -8.62 -18.46
C ALA A 48 9.92 -9.97 -18.06
N LEU A 49 9.11 -11.01 -18.00
CA LEU A 49 9.53 -12.38 -17.67
C LEU A 49 10.55 -12.92 -18.67
N LYS A 50 10.37 -12.63 -19.97
CA LYS A 50 11.35 -12.99 -21.01
C LYS A 50 12.72 -12.36 -20.73
N TYR A 51 12.77 -11.04 -20.47
CA TYR A 51 14.04 -10.36 -20.17
C TYR A 51 14.65 -10.81 -18.84
N TYR A 52 13.83 -11.13 -17.86
CA TYR A 52 14.32 -11.69 -16.60
C TYR A 52 14.88 -13.10 -16.79
N ALA A 53 14.28 -13.93 -17.64
CA ALA A 53 14.85 -15.24 -18.00
C ALA A 53 16.22 -15.12 -18.70
N ASP A 54 16.37 -14.12 -19.59
CA ASP A 54 17.67 -13.83 -20.21
C ASP A 54 18.71 -13.37 -19.18
N ALA A 55 18.31 -12.48 -18.24
CA ALA A 55 19.16 -12.05 -17.14
C ALA A 55 19.54 -13.21 -16.21
N MET A 56 18.59 -14.09 -15.87
CA MET A 56 18.79 -15.25 -15.00
C MET A 56 19.84 -16.23 -15.55
N ARG A 57 19.89 -16.40 -16.88
CA ARG A 57 20.94 -17.23 -17.53
C ARG A 57 22.34 -16.69 -17.32
N LEU A 58 22.48 -15.36 -17.22
CA LEU A 58 23.77 -14.69 -17.03
C LEU A 58 24.19 -14.64 -15.56
N HIS A 59 23.26 -14.33 -14.67
CA HIS A 59 23.50 -14.20 -13.22
C HIS A 59 22.36 -14.84 -12.40
N PRO A 60 22.39 -16.18 -12.23
CA PRO A 60 21.29 -16.94 -11.61
C PRO A 60 21.12 -16.69 -10.11
N GLN A 61 22.02 -15.96 -9.44
CA GLN A 61 21.96 -15.65 -8.01
C GLN A 61 21.78 -14.17 -7.72
N ASP A 62 21.38 -13.36 -8.71
CA ASP A 62 21.18 -11.92 -8.48
C ASP A 62 19.93 -11.67 -7.63
N ALA A 63 20.13 -11.11 -6.45
CA ALA A 63 19.05 -10.91 -5.47
C ALA A 63 17.95 -9.95 -5.94
N GLU A 64 18.31 -8.88 -6.67
CA GLU A 64 17.31 -7.95 -7.21
C GLU A 64 16.46 -8.59 -8.30
N LEU A 65 17.05 -9.46 -9.11
CA LEU A 65 16.31 -10.19 -10.13
C LEU A 65 15.30 -11.15 -9.51
N HIS A 66 15.72 -11.94 -8.51
CA HIS A 66 14.83 -12.81 -7.74
C HIS A 66 13.71 -12.01 -7.06
N ARG A 67 14.03 -10.91 -6.36
CA ARG A 67 13.01 -10.04 -5.77
C ARG A 67 12.00 -9.57 -6.81
N ASN A 68 12.44 -9.15 -7.99
CA ASN A 68 11.56 -8.66 -9.04
C ASN A 68 10.67 -9.78 -9.62
N LEU A 69 11.18 -11.00 -9.77
CA LEU A 69 10.39 -12.19 -10.11
C LEU A 69 9.37 -12.51 -9.03
N GLY A 70 9.75 -12.40 -7.76
CA GLY A 70 8.84 -12.55 -6.63
C GLY A 70 7.67 -11.58 -6.69
N VAL A 71 7.94 -10.28 -6.93
CA VAL A 71 6.90 -9.25 -7.09
C VAL A 71 5.93 -9.58 -8.22
N ILE A 72 6.43 -10.01 -9.39
CA ILE A 72 5.55 -10.38 -10.52
C ILE A 72 4.73 -11.62 -10.18
N SER A 73 5.33 -12.63 -9.57
CA SER A 73 4.62 -13.86 -9.20
C SER A 73 3.52 -13.59 -8.19
N LEU A 74 3.78 -12.76 -7.16
CA LEU A 74 2.77 -12.31 -6.20
C LEU A 74 1.66 -11.51 -6.88
N LEU A 75 2.01 -10.59 -7.79
CA LEU A 75 1.06 -9.79 -8.55
C LEU A 75 0.10 -10.65 -9.39
N GLN A 76 0.60 -11.74 -9.95
CA GLN A 76 -0.18 -12.73 -10.71
C GLN A 76 -0.95 -13.72 -9.81
N GLY A 77 -0.85 -13.60 -8.49
CA GLY A 77 -1.48 -14.53 -7.54
C GLY A 77 -0.75 -15.86 -7.37
N ASN A 78 0.45 -15.99 -7.90
CA ASN A 78 1.28 -17.18 -7.77
C ASN A 78 2.16 -17.08 -6.51
N PHE A 79 1.50 -17.22 -5.36
CA PHE A 79 2.12 -16.94 -4.05
C PHE A 79 3.23 -17.94 -3.68
N ASP A 80 3.10 -19.21 -4.06
CA ASP A 80 4.11 -20.25 -3.75
C ASP A 80 5.48 -19.90 -4.36
N ILE A 81 5.51 -19.49 -5.62
CA ILE A 81 6.74 -19.00 -6.26
C ILE A 81 7.08 -17.61 -5.73
N GLY A 82 6.07 -16.75 -5.61
CA GLY A 82 6.23 -15.36 -5.24
C GLY A 82 6.94 -15.17 -3.90
N TRP A 83 6.52 -15.87 -2.84
CA TRP A 83 7.18 -15.77 -1.55
C TRP A 83 8.63 -16.29 -1.59
N LYS A 84 8.88 -17.42 -2.24
CA LYS A 84 10.23 -18.00 -2.36
C LYS A 84 11.21 -17.03 -3.00
N GLU A 85 10.79 -16.42 -4.12
CA GLU A 85 11.57 -15.45 -4.85
C GLU A 85 11.69 -14.11 -4.08
N TYR A 86 10.64 -13.68 -3.40
CA TYR A 86 10.63 -12.42 -2.66
C TYR A 86 11.51 -12.44 -1.40
N ARG A 87 11.87 -13.62 -0.87
CA ARG A 87 12.85 -13.76 0.23
C ARG A 87 14.21 -13.15 -0.09
N TYR A 88 14.59 -13.14 -1.37
CA TYR A 88 15.85 -12.56 -1.84
C TYR A 88 15.94 -11.04 -1.61
N ARG A 89 14.82 -10.36 -1.30
CA ARG A 89 14.85 -8.93 -0.93
C ARG A 89 15.80 -8.65 0.24
N TRP A 90 15.98 -9.61 1.14
CA TRP A 90 16.92 -9.50 2.27
C TRP A 90 18.41 -9.54 1.87
N GLN A 91 18.71 -9.95 0.65
CA GLN A 91 20.06 -9.98 0.09
C GLN A 91 20.32 -8.80 -0.84
N CYS A 92 19.32 -7.96 -1.12
CA CYS A 92 19.49 -6.76 -1.91
C CYS A 92 20.31 -5.70 -1.15
N THR A 93 21.01 -4.85 -1.89
CA THR A 93 21.92 -3.83 -1.31
C THR A 93 21.18 -2.74 -0.53
N ASP A 94 19.91 -2.54 -0.80
CA ASP A 94 19.01 -1.61 -0.11
C ASP A 94 18.33 -2.21 1.12
N ALA A 95 18.55 -3.50 1.40
CA ALA A 95 17.96 -4.18 2.55
C ALA A 95 18.71 -3.85 3.85
N SER A 96 17.94 -3.61 4.91
CA SER A 96 18.45 -3.46 6.28
C SER A 96 17.73 -4.45 7.19
N GLN A 97 18.24 -5.67 7.28
CA GLN A 97 17.66 -6.68 8.17
C GLN A 97 18.19 -6.47 9.59
N PRO A 98 17.32 -6.32 10.61
CA PRO A 98 17.75 -6.28 11.99
C PRO A 98 18.47 -7.57 12.39
N ARG A 99 19.48 -7.44 13.26
CA ARG A 99 20.22 -8.59 13.80
C ARG A 99 19.82 -8.81 15.25
N TYR A 100 19.27 -9.97 15.51
CA TYR A 100 18.91 -10.45 16.85
C TYR A 100 19.69 -11.71 17.18
N SER A 101 19.97 -11.96 18.48
CA SER A 101 20.61 -13.19 18.96
C SER A 101 19.66 -14.38 18.96
N GLN A 102 18.35 -14.11 19.07
CA GLN A 102 17.30 -15.12 19.04
C GLN A 102 17.10 -15.64 17.61
N PRO A 103 16.61 -16.88 17.45
CA PRO A 103 16.41 -17.48 16.14
C PRO A 103 15.25 -16.81 15.36
N LYS A 104 15.38 -16.79 14.04
CA LYS A 104 14.28 -16.42 13.16
C LYS A 104 13.18 -17.49 13.24
N TRP A 105 11.92 -17.04 13.33
CA TRP A 105 10.78 -17.95 13.22
C TRP A 105 10.62 -18.45 11.78
N THR A 106 10.53 -19.77 11.63
CA THR A 106 10.37 -20.46 10.34
C THR A 106 9.23 -21.48 10.38
N GLY A 107 8.25 -21.29 11.29
CA GLY A 107 7.06 -22.14 11.41
C GLY A 107 7.02 -23.03 12.67
N GLN A 108 7.96 -22.84 13.62
CA GLN A 108 7.93 -23.57 14.90
C GLN A 108 6.66 -23.26 15.68
N ASP A 109 6.24 -24.18 16.55
CA ASP A 109 5.12 -23.97 17.45
C ASP A 109 5.34 -22.74 18.35
N LEU A 110 4.33 -21.89 18.41
CA LEU A 110 4.34 -20.64 19.16
C LEU A 110 3.54 -20.70 20.46
N GLN A 111 2.98 -21.86 20.84
CA GLN A 111 2.24 -22.01 22.08
C GLN A 111 3.09 -21.62 23.30
N GLY A 112 2.66 -20.57 24.00
CA GLY A 112 3.38 -20.01 25.17
C GLY A 112 4.70 -19.29 24.84
N LYS A 113 5.03 -19.07 23.57
CA LYS A 113 6.24 -18.39 23.12
C LYS A 113 6.02 -16.89 22.90
N THR A 114 7.10 -16.13 23.03
CA THR A 114 7.13 -14.72 22.69
C THR A 114 7.80 -14.52 21.34
N ILE A 115 7.11 -13.86 20.39
CA ILE A 115 7.64 -13.52 19.07
C ILE A 115 7.76 -12.02 18.90
N LEU A 116 8.93 -11.56 18.44
CA LEU A 116 9.17 -10.20 18.00
C LEU A 116 8.84 -10.07 16.51
N LEU A 117 7.82 -9.28 16.20
CA LEU A 117 7.43 -8.93 14.83
C LEU A 117 7.96 -7.53 14.53
N TYR A 118 8.75 -7.37 13.47
CA TYR A 118 9.29 -6.06 13.13
C TYR A 118 8.85 -5.56 11.76
N ALA A 119 8.61 -4.26 11.67
CA ALA A 119 8.36 -3.58 10.42
C ALA A 119 9.64 -3.47 9.58
N GLU A 120 9.52 -3.55 8.26
CA GLU A 120 10.67 -3.53 7.35
C GLU A 120 10.59 -2.48 6.23
N GLN A 121 9.41 -2.11 5.79
CA GLN A 121 9.19 -1.21 4.65
C GLN A 121 8.35 0.02 5.05
N GLY A 122 7.44 0.44 4.18
CA GLY A 122 6.60 1.62 4.38
C GLY A 122 5.56 1.49 5.48
N LEU A 123 4.91 2.60 5.81
CA LEU A 123 3.84 2.63 6.80
C LEU A 123 2.65 1.77 6.36
N GLY A 124 2.34 1.77 5.05
CA GLY A 124 1.29 0.94 4.47
C GLY A 124 1.54 -0.55 4.68
N ASP A 125 2.81 -0.99 4.53
CA ASP A 125 3.19 -2.39 4.75
C ASP A 125 2.95 -2.81 6.20
N THR A 126 3.32 -1.97 7.15
CA THR A 126 3.08 -2.24 8.57
C THR A 126 1.59 -2.30 8.88
N LEU A 127 0.80 -1.32 8.41
CA LEU A 127 -0.66 -1.32 8.56
C LEU A 127 -1.31 -2.55 7.94
N HIS A 128 -0.78 -3.04 6.83
CA HIS A 128 -1.28 -4.23 6.14
C HIS A 128 -0.95 -5.52 6.89
N PHE A 129 0.33 -5.74 7.21
CA PHE A 129 0.80 -7.03 7.73
C PHE A 129 0.66 -7.19 9.25
N VAL A 130 0.39 -6.11 9.99
CA VAL A 130 0.14 -6.19 11.44
C VAL A 130 -1.07 -7.07 11.79
N ARG A 131 -1.98 -7.31 10.84
CA ARG A 131 -3.11 -8.27 10.98
C ARG A 131 -2.66 -9.66 11.43
N PHE A 132 -1.46 -10.07 11.06
CA PHE A 132 -0.92 -11.37 11.46
C PHE A 132 -0.63 -11.47 12.96
N ALA A 133 -0.48 -10.36 13.69
CA ALA A 133 -0.31 -10.39 15.13
C ALA A 133 -1.48 -11.10 15.84
N LYS A 134 -2.72 -10.85 15.41
CA LYS A 134 -3.92 -11.53 15.92
C LYS A 134 -3.88 -13.03 15.67
N ILE A 135 -3.47 -13.43 14.47
CA ILE A 135 -3.40 -14.85 14.08
C ILE A 135 -2.36 -15.60 14.93
N LEU A 136 -1.18 -15.00 15.10
CA LEU A 136 -0.13 -15.60 15.93
C LEU A 136 -0.52 -15.61 17.41
N GLN A 137 -1.26 -14.61 17.90
CA GLN A 137 -1.82 -14.61 19.26
C GLN A 137 -2.85 -15.74 19.44
N ILE A 138 -3.72 -16.00 18.47
CA ILE A 138 -4.66 -17.13 18.48
C ILE A 138 -3.90 -18.46 18.49
N ALA A 139 -2.75 -18.54 17.82
CA ALA A 139 -1.84 -19.71 17.89
C ALA A 139 -1.06 -19.81 19.21
N GLY A 140 -1.39 -18.99 20.22
CA GLY A 140 -0.80 -19.05 21.56
C GLY A 140 0.46 -18.22 21.76
N ALA A 141 0.86 -17.38 20.79
CA ALA A 141 2.02 -16.52 20.91
C ALA A 141 1.72 -15.26 21.74
N ARG A 142 2.73 -14.80 22.47
CA ARG A 142 2.83 -13.43 22.95
C ARG A 142 3.55 -12.59 21.90
N THR A 143 2.86 -11.62 21.30
CA THR A 143 3.40 -10.82 20.19
C THR A 143 3.98 -9.49 20.67
N ILE A 144 5.21 -9.20 20.29
CA ILE A 144 5.83 -7.89 20.45
C ILE A 144 5.95 -7.29 19.05
N VAL A 145 5.37 -6.11 18.80
CA VAL A 145 5.46 -5.45 17.50
C VAL A 145 6.42 -4.27 17.58
N HIS A 146 7.51 -4.34 16.82
CA HIS A 146 8.49 -3.28 16.65
C HIS A 146 8.21 -2.54 15.34
N CYS A 147 7.70 -1.31 15.44
CA CYS A 147 7.19 -0.56 14.30
C CYS A 147 7.75 0.87 14.22
N GLN A 148 7.45 1.56 13.13
CA GLN A 148 7.74 2.97 12.97
C GLN A 148 7.03 3.76 14.08
N ALA A 149 7.74 4.72 14.70
CA ALA A 149 7.22 5.51 15.82
C ALA A 149 5.92 6.25 15.46
N SER A 150 5.77 6.68 14.22
CA SER A 150 4.55 7.33 13.71
C SER A 150 3.30 6.44 13.73
N LEU A 151 3.45 5.10 13.73
CA LEU A 151 2.33 4.18 13.81
C LEU A 151 2.01 3.73 15.24
N ALA A 152 2.84 4.08 16.23
CA ALA A 152 2.70 3.56 17.57
C ALA A 152 1.33 3.90 18.19
N ALA A 153 0.81 5.10 17.97
CA ALA A 153 -0.48 5.51 18.51
C ALA A 153 -1.64 4.70 17.93
N ILE A 154 -1.73 4.60 16.61
CA ILE A 154 -2.85 3.90 15.94
C ILE A 154 -2.79 2.39 16.15
N LEU A 155 -1.60 1.80 16.26
CA LEU A 155 -1.43 0.36 16.49
C LEU A 155 -1.75 -0.07 17.95
N GLN A 156 -1.92 0.86 18.91
CA GLN A 156 -2.48 0.52 20.22
C GLN A 156 -3.90 -0.05 20.11
N GLY A 157 -4.64 0.33 19.08
CA GLY A 157 -5.97 -0.20 18.80
C GLY A 157 -5.96 -1.51 17.96
N CYS A 158 -4.79 -2.07 17.66
CA CYS A 158 -4.68 -3.29 16.86
C CYS A 158 -4.80 -4.55 17.70
N GLU A 159 -5.69 -5.45 17.31
CA GLU A 159 -5.86 -6.73 17.99
C GLU A 159 -4.64 -7.63 17.79
N GLY A 160 -4.33 -8.40 18.82
CA GLY A 160 -3.23 -9.38 18.77
C GLY A 160 -1.85 -8.82 19.15
N ILE A 161 -1.71 -7.54 19.44
CA ILE A 161 -0.45 -6.95 19.91
C ILE A 161 -0.40 -7.04 21.43
N SER A 162 0.52 -7.83 21.98
CA SER A 162 0.73 -7.92 23.44
C SER A 162 1.62 -6.79 23.96
N SER A 163 2.57 -6.33 23.16
CA SER A 163 3.44 -5.20 23.46
C SER A 163 3.86 -4.48 22.18
N LEU A 164 3.85 -3.15 22.23
CA LEU A 164 4.23 -2.30 21.11
C LEU A 164 5.54 -1.57 21.44
N VAL A 165 6.50 -1.62 20.52
CA VAL A 165 7.82 -1.00 20.69
C VAL A 165 8.08 -0.10 19.47
N PRO A 166 7.98 1.23 19.62
CA PRO A 166 8.41 2.15 18.57
C PRO A 166 9.88 1.98 18.21
N ASN A 167 10.25 2.18 16.94
CA ASN A 167 11.63 2.03 16.46
C ASN A 167 12.63 3.06 17.04
N THR A 168 12.15 4.02 17.84
CA THR A 168 12.96 4.93 18.64
C THR A 168 13.34 4.34 20.01
N TRP A 169 12.79 3.19 20.38
CA TRP A 169 13.03 2.51 21.64
C TRP A 169 13.84 1.24 21.43
N LYS A 170 14.59 0.83 22.48
CA LYS A 170 15.29 -0.44 22.46
C LYS A 170 14.27 -1.59 22.52
N VAL A 171 14.47 -2.59 21.66
CA VAL A 171 13.72 -3.85 21.68
C VAL A 171 14.04 -4.60 22.98
N PRO A 172 13.07 -5.26 23.63
CA PRO A 172 13.31 -6.11 24.82
C PRO A 172 14.36 -7.17 24.56
N ASP A 173 15.17 -7.49 25.56
CA ASP A 173 16.26 -8.46 25.45
C ASP A 173 15.74 -9.92 25.41
N HIS A 174 14.49 -10.15 25.85
CA HIS A 174 13.89 -11.49 25.97
C HIS A 174 12.68 -11.70 25.06
N PHE A 175 12.84 -12.56 24.08
CA PHE A 175 11.81 -13.16 23.23
C PHE A 175 12.35 -14.48 22.67
N ASP A 176 11.46 -15.40 22.26
CA ASP A 176 11.88 -16.73 21.78
C ASP A 176 12.28 -16.70 20.30
N TYR A 177 11.50 -15.95 19.49
CA TYR A 177 11.68 -15.88 18.04
C TYR A 177 11.52 -14.44 17.52
N HIS A 178 12.06 -14.17 16.34
CA HIS A 178 11.76 -12.94 15.61
C HIS A 178 11.33 -13.24 14.18
N CYS A 179 10.50 -12.34 13.61
CA CYS A 179 10.10 -12.41 12.22
C CYS A 179 9.77 -10.99 11.69
N SER A 180 10.04 -10.71 10.41
CA SER A 180 9.46 -9.54 9.79
C SER A 180 7.94 -9.73 9.66
N LEU A 181 7.16 -8.66 9.82
CA LEU A 181 5.71 -8.71 9.63
C LEU A 181 5.33 -9.29 8.27
N MET A 182 6.09 -8.97 7.23
CA MET A 182 5.84 -9.47 5.87
C MET A 182 6.24 -10.94 5.71
N ASP A 183 7.34 -11.39 6.34
CA ASP A 183 7.77 -12.79 6.28
C ASP A 183 6.76 -13.73 6.96
N VAL A 184 5.91 -13.23 7.86
CA VAL A 184 4.85 -14.06 8.48
C VAL A 184 3.95 -14.67 7.41
N ALA A 185 3.57 -13.90 6.38
CA ALA A 185 2.74 -14.41 5.29
C ALA A 185 3.41 -15.56 4.53
N ASP A 186 4.71 -15.45 4.29
CA ASP A 186 5.51 -16.49 3.67
C ASP A 186 5.64 -17.73 4.55
N VAL A 187 5.99 -17.57 5.84
CA VAL A 187 6.13 -18.68 6.80
C VAL A 187 4.81 -19.43 7.00
N MET A 188 3.68 -18.70 6.99
CA MET A 188 2.34 -19.28 7.08
C MET A 188 1.80 -19.80 5.75
N GLN A 189 2.59 -19.72 4.68
CA GLN A 189 2.19 -20.15 3.33
C GLN A 189 0.86 -19.54 2.89
N ILE A 190 0.72 -18.23 3.08
CA ILE A 190 -0.47 -17.51 2.66
C ILE A 190 -0.58 -17.52 1.13
N ASP A 191 -1.76 -17.90 0.65
CA ASP A 191 -2.15 -17.88 -0.75
C ASP A 191 -3.58 -17.32 -0.92
N LEU A 192 -4.11 -17.31 -2.13
CA LEU A 192 -5.45 -16.74 -2.42
C LEU A 192 -6.59 -17.44 -1.67
N SER A 193 -6.41 -18.68 -1.22
CA SER A 193 -7.43 -19.47 -0.54
C SER A 193 -7.51 -19.20 0.97
N ASN A 194 -6.42 -18.68 1.55
CA ASN A 194 -6.29 -18.52 3.01
C ASN A 194 -5.88 -17.11 3.46
N ILE A 195 -5.92 -16.11 2.56
CA ILE A 195 -5.68 -14.72 2.93
C ILE A 195 -6.60 -14.31 4.09
N PRO A 196 -6.06 -13.80 5.22
CA PRO A 196 -6.87 -13.35 6.35
C PRO A 196 -7.53 -12.00 6.03
N GLY A 197 -8.71 -12.05 5.38
CA GLY A 197 -9.49 -10.87 4.97
C GLY A 197 -10.32 -10.23 6.09
N GLU A 198 -10.28 -10.76 7.32
CA GLU A 198 -11.07 -10.20 8.43
C GLU A 198 -10.69 -8.75 8.73
N THR A 199 -11.70 -7.90 8.78
CA THR A 199 -11.61 -6.48 9.16
C THR A 199 -12.83 -6.07 9.99
N PRO A 200 -12.77 -5.08 10.88
CA PRO A 200 -11.56 -4.32 11.22
C PRO A 200 -10.60 -5.09 12.15
N TYR A 201 -9.30 -4.89 11.98
CA TYR A 201 -8.28 -5.37 12.93
C TYR A 201 -7.53 -4.22 13.62
N ILE A 202 -7.75 -2.97 13.18
CA ILE A 202 -7.36 -1.74 13.88
C ILE A 202 -8.65 -1.04 14.32
N LYS A 203 -8.66 -0.45 15.52
CA LYS A 203 -9.80 0.27 16.09
C LYS A 203 -9.43 1.70 16.44
N SER A 204 -10.26 2.64 16.04
CA SER A 204 -10.16 4.03 16.47
C SER A 204 -10.76 4.21 17.88
N PRO A 205 -10.18 5.08 18.74
CA PRO A 205 -10.76 5.38 20.05
C PRO A 205 -12.16 6.00 19.90
N PRO A 206 -13.19 5.47 20.60
CA PRO A 206 -14.57 5.94 20.44
C PRO A 206 -14.77 7.42 20.78
N ASN A 207 -14.02 7.93 21.78
CA ASN A 207 -14.05 9.35 22.17
C ASN A 207 -13.53 10.26 21.05
N LEU A 208 -12.49 9.85 20.33
CA LEU A 208 -11.94 10.59 19.20
C LEU A 208 -12.89 10.55 17.99
N VAL A 209 -13.51 9.41 17.72
CA VAL A 209 -14.56 9.28 16.70
C VAL A 209 -15.75 10.22 17.02
N ALA A 210 -16.21 10.24 18.28
CA ALA A 210 -17.30 11.14 18.71
C ALA A 210 -16.89 12.62 18.64
N TYR A 211 -15.63 12.96 18.95
CA TYR A 211 -15.09 14.30 18.79
C TYR A 211 -15.14 14.76 17.33
N TRP A 212 -14.60 13.96 16.40
CA TRP A 212 -14.56 14.31 14.98
C TRP A 212 -15.94 14.36 14.33
N LYS A 213 -16.92 13.60 14.82
CA LYS A 213 -18.32 13.76 14.39
C LYS A 213 -18.82 15.20 14.62
N ARG A 214 -18.54 15.74 15.82
CA ARG A 214 -18.95 17.12 16.15
C ARG A 214 -18.18 18.15 15.35
N GLN A 215 -16.84 17.96 15.23
CA GLN A 215 -16.00 18.90 14.50
C GLN A 215 -16.38 18.98 13.01
N LEU A 216 -16.57 17.85 12.34
CA LEU A 216 -16.97 17.82 10.93
C LEU A 216 -18.33 18.50 10.71
N ASN A 217 -19.28 18.35 11.64
CA ASN A 217 -20.57 19.02 11.54
C ASN A 217 -20.51 20.55 11.81
N GLN A 218 -19.47 21.02 12.47
CA GLN A 218 -19.22 22.46 12.67
C GLN A 218 -18.42 23.07 11.51
N LEU A 219 -17.44 22.33 11.01
CA LEU A 219 -16.52 22.80 9.98
C LEU A 219 -17.13 22.75 8.56
N LEU A 220 -18.02 21.81 8.32
CA LEU A 220 -18.55 21.51 6.99
C LEU A 220 -20.04 21.86 6.93
N PRO A 221 -20.53 22.42 5.79
CA PRO A 221 -21.95 22.58 5.58
C PRO A 221 -22.66 21.21 5.56
N PRO A 222 -23.98 21.17 5.77
CA PRO A 222 -24.76 19.94 5.63
C PRO A 222 -24.59 19.34 4.22
N ALA A 223 -24.42 18.03 4.17
CA ALA A 223 -24.44 17.27 2.90
C ALA A 223 -25.00 15.89 3.15
N LYS A 224 -25.53 15.27 2.11
CA LYS A 224 -26.06 13.91 2.15
C LYS A 224 -24.93 12.90 2.23
N HIS A 225 -23.84 13.14 1.48
CA HIS A 225 -22.71 12.24 1.39
C HIS A 225 -21.38 12.95 1.53
N ARG A 226 -20.42 12.29 2.17
CA ARG A 226 -19.04 12.76 2.37
C ARG A 226 -18.05 11.78 1.77
N ILE A 227 -17.21 12.27 0.85
CA ILE A 227 -16.15 11.48 0.21
C ILE A 227 -14.80 12.06 0.60
N GLY A 228 -13.97 11.25 1.27
CA GLY A 228 -12.56 11.59 1.53
C GLY A 228 -11.71 11.30 0.31
N ILE A 229 -10.80 12.20 -0.05
CA ILE A 229 -9.95 12.06 -1.25
C ILE A 229 -8.47 12.18 -0.93
N VAL A 230 -7.66 11.29 -1.53
CA VAL A 230 -6.18 11.34 -1.53
C VAL A 230 -5.67 10.96 -2.91
N TRP A 231 -4.75 11.77 -3.46
CA TRP A 231 -4.29 11.64 -4.85
C TRP A 231 -2.78 11.46 -4.98
N GLN A 232 -2.01 11.70 -3.91
CA GLN A 232 -0.56 11.61 -3.99
C GLN A 232 0.04 10.86 -2.81
N GLY A 233 0.96 9.95 -3.11
CA GLY A 233 1.77 9.23 -2.15
C GLY A 233 3.09 9.94 -1.82
N ASN A 234 4.05 9.17 -1.28
CA ASN A 234 5.39 9.66 -1.02
C ASN A 234 6.16 9.84 -2.35
N PRO A 235 6.53 11.07 -2.72
CA PRO A 235 7.23 11.35 -3.98
C PRO A 235 8.66 10.76 -4.05
N ASN A 236 9.22 10.36 -2.92
CA ASN A 236 10.52 9.68 -2.89
C ASN A 236 10.41 8.18 -3.23
N HIS A 237 9.20 7.65 -3.36
CA HIS A 237 9.00 6.27 -3.78
C HIS A 237 9.30 6.13 -5.28
N GLN A 238 10.12 5.14 -5.65
CA GLN A 238 10.63 4.99 -7.03
C GLN A 238 9.53 4.85 -8.09
N ALA A 239 8.38 4.30 -7.74
CA ALA A 239 7.23 4.10 -8.62
C ALA A 239 6.08 5.09 -8.34
N ASP A 240 6.32 6.20 -7.64
CA ASP A 240 5.26 7.13 -7.26
C ASP A 240 4.53 7.73 -8.47
N MET A 241 5.25 7.97 -9.56
CA MET A 241 4.68 8.46 -10.82
C MET A 241 3.62 7.53 -11.45
N PHE A 242 3.60 6.26 -11.08
CA PHE A 242 2.64 5.29 -11.60
C PHE A 242 1.42 5.09 -10.69
N ARG A 243 1.44 5.63 -9.45
CA ARG A 243 0.36 5.49 -8.48
C ARG A 243 -0.23 6.81 -8.00
N SER A 244 0.53 7.90 -8.05
CA SER A 244 0.06 9.26 -7.76
C SER A 244 -0.48 9.91 -9.03
N PHE A 245 -1.46 10.79 -8.87
CA PHE A 245 -2.11 11.47 -10.00
C PHE A 245 -2.41 12.94 -9.67
N PRO A 246 -2.57 13.80 -10.69
CA PRO A 246 -2.95 15.19 -10.46
C PRO A 246 -4.36 15.30 -9.86
N LEU A 247 -4.54 16.21 -8.90
CA LEU A 247 -5.83 16.45 -8.26
C LEU A 247 -6.94 16.75 -9.28
N GLU A 248 -6.62 17.48 -10.36
CA GLU A 248 -7.56 17.80 -11.44
C GLU A 248 -8.19 16.55 -12.07
N SER A 249 -7.53 15.41 -12.02
CA SER A 249 -8.08 14.14 -12.50
C SER A 249 -9.36 13.74 -11.77
N LEU A 250 -9.57 14.21 -10.54
CA LEU A 250 -10.77 13.91 -9.73
C LEU A 250 -11.99 14.79 -10.06
N GLU A 251 -11.89 15.67 -11.08
CA GLU A 251 -13.00 16.53 -11.51
C GLU A 251 -14.31 15.75 -11.72
N PRO A 252 -14.33 14.54 -12.29
CA PRO A 252 -15.57 13.78 -12.48
C PRO A 252 -16.35 13.50 -11.19
N LEU A 253 -15.71 13.48 -10.02
CA LEU A 253 -16.41 13.34 -8.73
C LEU A 253 -17.34 14.52 -8.43
N CYS A 254 -17.13 15.67 -9.06
CA CYS A 254 -18.01 16.82 -8.94
C CYS A 254 -19.41 16.58 -9.55
N ASN A 255 -19.56 15.59 -10.42
CA ASN A 255 -20.83 15.25 -11.05
C ASN A 255 -21.74 14.38 -10.16
N ILE A 256 -21.25 13.90 -9.02
CA ILE A 256 -22.06 13.14 -8.06
C ILE A 256 -22.92 14.12 -7.26
N ASP A 257 -24.25 13.91 -7.25
CA ASP A 257 -25.17 14.79 -6.54
C ASP A 257 -24.97 14.74 -5.01
N ASP A 258 -25.25 15.86 -4.33
CA ASP A 258 -25.25 15.99 -2.86
C ASP A 258 -23.99 15.47 -2.15
N VAL A 259 -22.82 15.52 -2.83
CA VAL A 259 -21.54 15.06 -2.29
C VAL A 259 -20.66 16.22 -1.84
N GLN A 260 -19.97 16.02 -0.71
CA GLN A 260 -18.84 16.83 -0.27
C GLN A 260 -17.53 16.08 -0.51
N LEU A 261 -16.56 16.74 -1.15
CA LEU A 261 -15.20 16.25 -1.31
C LEU A 261 -14.33 16.80 -0.19
N ILE A 262 -13.75 15.92 0.63
CA ILE A 262 -12.94 16.27 1.80
C ILE A 262 -11.51 15.82 1.56
N SER A 263 -10.58 16.75 1.56
CA SER A 263 -9.16 16.41 1.42
C SER A 263 -8.64 15.71 2.67
N LEU A 264 -8.10 14.51 2.46
CA LEU A 264 -7.28 13.78 3.43
C LEU A 264 -5.80 13.79 3.02
N GLN A 265 -5.44 14.62 2.03
CA GLN A 265 -4.09 14.75 1.54
C GLN A 265 -3.26 15.62 2.49
N PHE A 266 -2.17 15.04 3.01
CA PHE A 266 -1.19 15.74 3.84
C PHE A 266 0.12 15.96 3.10
N GLY A 267 0.80 17.05 3.44
CA GLY A 267 2.12 17.35 2.92
C GLY A 267 2.10 17.62 1.42
N LYS A 268 3.03 16.99 0.71
CA LYS A 268 3.18 17.22 -0.74
C LYS A 268 1.94 16.79 -1.51
N GLY A 269 1.54 17.61 -2.49
CA GLY A 269 0.31 17.43 -3.27
C GLY A 269 -0.86 18.27 -2.75
N SER A 270 -0.91 18.64 -1.46
CA SER A 270 -1.99 19.46 -0.90
C SER A 270 -2.04 20.89 -1.52
N GLU A 271 -0.91 21.38 -1.98
CA GLU A 271 -0.81 22.67 -2.69
C GLU A 271 -1.65 22.73 -3.97
N GLN A 272 -1.97 21.58 -4.58
CA GLN A 272 -2.80 21.50 -5.79
C GLN A 272 -4.23 21.99 -5.54
N ILE A 273 -4.72 21.96 -4.30
CA ILE A 273 -6.06 22.47 -3.95
C ILE A 273 -6.21 23.96 -4.31
N LYS A 274 -5.12 24.77 -4.21
CA LYS A 274 -5.13 26.18 -4.56
C LYS A 274 -5.43 26.43 -6.04
N SER A 275 -5.13 25.49 -6.90
CA SER A 275 -5.37 25.57 -8.35
C SER A 275 -6.61 24.77 -8.79
N TRP A 276 -7.37 24.19 -7.86
CA TRP A 276 -8.55 23.41 -8.16
C TRP A 276 -9.62 24.23 -8.87
N LYS A 277 -10.15 23.70 -9.98
CA LYS A 277 -11.16 24.36 -10.82
C LYS A 277 -12.45 23.54 -11.00
N GLY A 278 -12.58 22.43 -10.28
CA GLY A 278 -13.81 21.62 -10.33
C GLY A 278 -15.03 22.42 -9.86
N SER A 279 -16.21 22.03 -10.30
CA SER A 279 -17.48 22.70 -10.01
C SER A 279 -17.91 22.63 -8.54
N LYS A 280 -17.34 21.69 -7.77
CA LYS A 280 -17.53 21.58 -6.31
C LYS A 280 -16.25 21.94 -5.57
N PRO A 281 -16.35 22.60 -4.40
CA PRO A 281 -15.20 22.87 -3.55
C PRO A 281 -14.62 21.59 -2.95
N ILE A 282 -13.31 21.59 -2.70
CA ILE A 282 -12.66 20.60 -1.86
C ILE A 282 -12.48 21.20 -0.47
N TYR A 283 -13.10 20.57 0.54
CA TYR A 283 -13.00 20.99 1.93
C TYR A 283 -11.69 20.50 2.53
N GLN A 284 -10.96 21.41 3.15
CA GLN A 284 -9.73 21.10 3.87
C GLN A 284 -10.01 20.95 5.36
N LEU A 285 -9.31 20.04 5.98
CA LEU A 285 -9.32 19.84 7.42
C LEU A 285 -8.24 20.72 8.10
N PRO A 286 -8.28 20.92 9.43
CA PRO A 286 -7.28 21.71 10.13
C PRO A 286 -5.85 21.22 9.91
N ASP A 287 -4.89 22.15 9.81
CA ASP A 287 -3.48 21.85 9.54
C ASP A 287 -2.77 21.10 10.69
N ASP A 288 -3.34 21.13 11.89
CA ASP A 288 -2.83 20.45 13.08
C ASP A 288 -3.36 19.01 13.27
N LEU A 289 -4.06 18.50 12.25
CA LEU A 289 -4.58 17.14 12.25
C LEU A 289 -3.44 16.12 12.50
N ASP A 290 -3.72 15.11 13.33
CA ASP A 290 -2.78 14.06 13.71
C ASP A 290 -1.52 14.53 14.46
N GLN A 291 -1.46 15.78 14.91
CA GLN A 291 -0.31 16.29 15.66
C GLN A 291 -0.44 16.01 17.16
N SER A 292 -1.55 16.36 17.77
CA SER A 292 -1.74 16.22 19.22
C SER A 292 -2.19 14.81 19.63
N SER A 293 -3.01 14.17 18.82
CA SER A 293 -3.54 12.81 19.04
C SER A 293 -2.56 11.69 18.68
N GLY A 294 -1.56 12.00 17.88
CA GLY A 294 -0.64 11.07 17.24
C GLY A 294 -0.98 10.80 15.78
N ALA A 295 0.04 10.47 15.00
CA ALA A 295 -0.11 10.28 13.56
C ALA A 295 -1.16 9.20 13.24
N PHE A 296 -1.99 9.48 12.24
CA PHE A 296 -3.14 8.67 11.79
C PHE A 296 -4.32 8.58 12.76
N MET A 297 -4.27 9.14 13.95
CA MET A 297 -5.33 8.98 14.95
C MET A 297 -6.59 9.77 14.58
N ASP A 298 -6.43 11.08 14.29
CA ASP A 298 -7.54 11.92 13.85
C ASP A 298 -8.05 11.48 12.47
N THR A 299 -7.12 11.20 11.56
CA THR A 299 -7.45 10.64 10.24
C THR A 299 -8.31 9.38 10.38
N ALA A 300 -7.89 8.40 11.18
CA ALA A 300 -8.66 7.18 11.42
C ALA A 300 -10.07 7.46 11.98
N ALA A 301 -10.17 8.41 12.92
CA ALA A 301 -11.47 8.80 13.48
C ALA A 301 -12.38 9.49 12.46
N ILE A 302 -11.81 10.33 11.59
CA ILE A 302 -12.53 11.01 10.51
C ILE A 302 -13.06 10.01 9.48
N LEU A 303 -12.29 8.98 9.13
CA LEU A 303 -12.71 7.94 8.18
C LEU A 303 -14.04 7.28 8.60
N HIS A 304 -14.39 7.24 9.88
CA HIS A 304 -15.68 6.73 10.35
C HIS A 304 -16.89 7.59 9.95
N HIS A 305 -16.66 8.84 9.56
CA HIS A 305 -17.72 9.81 9.20
C HIS A 305 -17.78 10.12 7.72
N LEU A 306 -17.04 9.34 6.93
CA LEU A 306 -17.07 9.38 5.47
C LEU A 306 -17.87 8.20 4.94
N ASP A 307 -18.70 8.45 3.93
CA ASP A 307 -19.45 7.38 3.26
C ASP A 307 -18.51 6.54 2.37
N TRP A 308 -17.59 7.22 1.69
CA TRP A 308 -16.55 6.60 0.86
C TRP A 308 -15.22 7.32 0.98
N ILE A 309 -14.15 6.57 0.73
CA ILE A 309 -12.79 7.06 0.57
C ILE A 309 -12.35 6.76 -0.88
N VAL A 310 -11.81 7.75 -1.57
CA VAL A 310 -11.16 7.60 -2.89
C VAL A 310 -9.69 7.91 -2.72
N THR A 311 -8.85 6.95 -2.96
CA THR A 311 -7.41 7.09 -2.67
C THR A 311 -6.55 6.45 -3.76
N SER A 312 -5.37 7.00 -3.96
CA SER A 312 -4.27 6.29 -4.62
C SER A 312 -3.73 5.16 -3.74
N ASP A 313 -2.86 4.32 -4.27
CA ASP A 313 -2.18 3.25 -3.54
C ASP A 313 -1.18 3.82 -2.52
N THR A 314 -1.66 4.11 -1.32
CA THR A 314 -0.91 4.75 -0.23
C THR A 314 -1.19 4.07 1.12
N SER A 315 -0.50 4.52 2.17
CA SER A 315 -0.76 4.06 3.54
C SER A 315 -2.21 4.31 3.99
N LEU A 316 -2.88 5.33 3.44
CA LEU A 316 -4.29 5.60 3.74
C LEU A 316 -5.21 4.48 3.23
N ALA A 317 -4.94 3.90 2.05
CA ALA A 317 -5.69 2.74 1.57
C ALA A 317 -5.63 1.61 2.60
N HIS A 318 -4.43 1.28 3.08
CA HIS A 318 -4.25 0.22 4.08
C HIS A 318 -4.89 0.55 5.43
N LEU A 319 -4.84 1.81 5.87
CA LEU A 319 -5.54 2.26 7.09
C LEU A 319 -7.07 2.12 6.94
N ALA A 320 -7.62 2.60 5.84
CA ALA A 320 -9.06 2.51 5.56
C ALA A 320 -9.54 1.06 5.53
N GLY A 321 -8.78 0.17 4.88
CA GLY A 321 -9.04 -1.27 4.88
C GLY A 321 -8.95 -1.91 6.25
N ALA A 322 -7.91 -1.56 7.01
CA ALA A 322 -7.73 -2.06 8.38
C ALA A 322 -8.87 -1.65 9.34
N LEU A 323 -9.52 -0.51 9.06
CA LEU A 323 -10.68 0.02 9.76
C LEU A 323 -12.02 -0.44 9.17
N ALA A 324 -12.01 -1.31 8.14
CA ALA A 324 -13.19 -1.76 7.40
C ALA A 324 -14.04 -0.60 6.81
N ARG A 325 -13.37 0.43 6.27
CA ARG A 325 -14.10 1.57 5.68
C ARG A 325 -14.32 1.38 4.18
N PRO A 326 -15.51 1.77 3.65
CA PRO A 326 -15.77 1.70 2.22
C PRO A 326 -14.76 2.55 1.45
N THR A 327 -14.01 1.93 0.55
CA THR A 327 -12.89 2.59 -0.14
C THR A 327 -12.82 2.19 -1.60
N VAL A 328 -12.65 3.16 -2.47
CA VAL A 328 -12.21 2.94 -3.85
C VAL A 328 -10.73 3.26 -3.95
N VAL A 329 -9.94 2.30 -4.36
CA VAL A 329 -8.52 2.49 -4.64
C VAL A 329 -8.34 2.69 -6.14
N MET A 330 -7.84 3.87 -6.52
CA MET A 330 -7.47 4.19 -7.89
C MET A 330 -6.07 3.64 -8.14
N LEU A 331 -5.96 2.68 -9.03
CA LEU A 331 -4.72 1.97 -9.30
C LEU A 331 -4.11 2.35 -10.65
N GLY A 332 -2.79 2.42 -10.68
CA GLY A 332 -2.05 2.50 -11.94
C GLY A 332 -2.25 1.27 -12.83
N PHE A 333 -1.71 1.34 -14.03
CA PHE A 333 -1.77 0.25 -15.01
C PHE A 333 -1.14 -1.05 -14.46
N THR A 334 -0.01 -0.94 -13.78
CA THR A 334 0.60 -2.03 -13.01
C THR A 334 0.59 -1.64 -11.54
N PRO A 335 -0.32 -2.19 -10.73
CA PRO A 335 -0.41 -1.89 -9.31
C PRO A 335 0.64 -2.63 -8.49
N ASP A 336 0.72 -2.32 -7.19
CA ASP A 336 1.42 -3.17 -6.23
C ASP A 336 0.81 -4.58 -6.20
N TRP A 337 1.64 -5.59 -5.94
CA TRP A 337 1.27 -6.99 -5.98
C TRP A 337 0.09 -7.37 -5.05
N ARG A 338 -0.15 -6.60 -3.98
CA ARG A 338 -1.25 -6.84 -3.03
C ARG A 338 -2.62 -6.68 -3.68
N TRP A 339 -2.68 -5.85 -4.71
CA TRP A 339 -3.92 -5.57 -5.44
C TRP A 339 -4.22 -6.58 -6.54
N LEU A 340 -3.27 -7.46 -6.87
CA LEU A 340 -3.38 -8.45 -7.95
C LEU A 340 -3.69 -7.82 -9.31
N LEU A 341 -3.98 -8.65 -10.32
CA LEU A 341 -4.42 -8.22 -11.65
C LEU A 341 -5.91 -8.58 -11.87
N ASP A 342 -6.54 -7.92 -12.83
CA ASP A 342 -7.81 -8.29 -13.48
C ASP A 342 -9.00 -8.56 -12.54
N ARG A 343 -9.08 -7.87 -11.40
CA ARG A 343 -10.19 -8.00 -10.46
C ARG A 343 -10.58 -6.64 -9.86
N PRO A 344 -11.91 -6.39 -9.61
CA PRO A 344 -12.40 -5.14 -9.04
C PRO A 344 -12.40 -5.13 -7.50
N ASP A 345 -12.02 -6.22 -6.85
CA ASP A 345 -11.97 -6.41 -5.40
C ASP A 345 -10.58 -6.81 -4.94
N THR A 346 -10.38 -6.94 -3.64
CA THR A 346 -9.16 -7.51 -3.06
C THR A 346 -9.50 -8.48 -1.93
N PRO A 347 -8.83 -9.66 -1.89
CA PRO A 347 -9.05 -10.62 -0.81
C PRO A 347 -8.53 -10.11 0.55
N TRP A 348 -7.67 -9.10 0.53
CA TRP A 348 -7.12 -8.51 1.75
C TRP A 348 -8.09 -7.59 2.50
N TYR A 349 -9.04 -6.95 1.78
CA TYR A 349 -9.93 -5.93 2.35
C TYR A 349 -11.31 -6.01 1.70
N PRO A 350 -12.28 -6.68 2.35
CA PRO A 350 -13.62 -6.89 1.77
C PRO A 350 -14.41 -5.60 1.47
N THR A 351 -14.03 -4.49 2.10
CA THR A 351 -14.70 -3.18 1.93
C THR A 351 -14.12 -2.34 0.82
N MET A 352 -13.15 -2.88 0.07
CA MET A 352 -12.48 -2.13 -1.01
C MET A 352 -12.98 -2.51 -2.39
N HIS A 353 -13.05 -1.50 -3.24
CA HIS A 353 -13.25 -1.64 -4.67
C HIS A 353 -12.04 -1.06 -5.42
N LEU A 354 -11.57 -1.77 -6.44
CA LEU A 354 -10.36 -1.43 -7.18
C LEU A 354 -10.72 -0.99 -8.59
N ILE A 355 -10.31 0.22 -8.97
CA ILE A 355 -10.46 0.74 -10.33
C ILE A 355 -9.09 1.06 -10.90
N ARG A 356 -8.77 0.46 -12.06
CA ARG A 356 -7.44 0.48 -12.67
C ARG A 356 -7.39 1.30 -13.93
N GLN A 357 -6.23 1.88 -14.21
CA GLN A 357 -5.96 2.43 -15.54
C GLN A 357 -6.01 1.32 -16.60
N THR A 358 -6.67 1.60 -17.70
CA THR A 358 -6.59 0.80 -18.92
C THR A 358 -5.53 1.32 -19.89
N THR A 359 -5.07 2.53 -19.67
CA THR A 359 -3.99 3.19 -20.41
C THR A 359 -3.17 4.02 -19.44
N ILE A 360 -1.84 3.89 -19.49
CA ILE A 360 -0.92 4.59 -18.59
C ILE A 360 -1.14 6.11 -18.67
N GLY A 361 -1.28 6.75 -17.51
CA GLY A 361 -1.45 8.20 -17.36
C GLY A 361 -2.88 8.72 -17.54
N GLN A 362 -3.84 7.90 -17.96
CA GLN A 362 -5.23 8.32 -18.14
C GLN A 362 -6.04 8.26 -16.82
N TRP A 363 -5.64 9.06 -15.84
CA TRP A 363 -6.28 9.09 -14.52
C TRP A 363 -7.69 9.68 -14.52
N HIS A 364 -7.99 10.62 -15.44
CA HIS A 364 -9.34 11.17 -15.58
C HIS A 364 -10.37 10.08 -15.94
N SER A 365 -10.01 9.16 -16.82
CA SER A 365 -10.87 8.01 -17.16
C SER A 365 -11.11 7.08 -15.95
N VAL A 366 -10.13 6.90 -15.10
CA VAL A 366 -10.29 6.14 -13.85
C VAL A 366 -11.24 6.87 -12.91
N ALA A 367 -11.06 8.19 -12.73
CA ALA A 367 -11.94 9.00 -11.89
C ALA A 367 -13.39 9.06 -12.40
N GLN A 368 -13.60 9.02 -13.73
CA GLN A 368 -14.95 8.89 -14.30
C GLN A 368 -15.60 7.57 -13.88
N GLN A 369 -14.88 6.44 -13.98
CA GLN A 369 -15.37 5.14 -13.52
C GLN A 369 -15.67 5.13 -12.00
N VAL A 370 -14.85 5.85 -11.21
CA VAL A 370 -15.10 6.02 -9.77
C VAL A 370 -16.40 6.81 -9.55
N ALA A 371 -16.61 7.90 -10.28
CA ALA A 371 -17.83 8.70 -10.18
C ALA A 371 -19.09 7.90 -10.55
N ASP A 372 -19.02 7.12 -11.62
CA ASP A 372 -20.13 6.24 -12.07
C ASP A 372 -20.44 5.17 -11.01
N PHE A 373 -19.40 4.52 -10.49
CA PHE A 373 -19.54 3.53 -9.42
C PHE A 373 -20.16 4.14 -8.16
N LEU A 374 -19.64 5.27 -7.67
CA LEU A 374 -20.14 5.92 -6.46
C LEU A 374 -21.57 6.46 -6.64
N THR A 375 -21.91 7.00 -7.82
CA THR A 375 -23.28 7.42 -8.12
C THR A 375 -24.27 6.26 -7.92
N THR A 376 -23.91 5.07 -8.38
CA THR A 376 -24.73 3.86 -8.18
C THR A 376 -24.83 3.45 -6.72
N LYS A 377 -23.72 3.56 -5.96
CA LYS A 377 -23.65 3.13 -4.55
C LYS A 377 -24.30 4.10 -3.57
N LEU A 378 -24.39 5.38 -3.92
CA LEU A 378 -24.96 6.43 -3.07
C LEU A 378 -26.46 6.66 -3.32
N GLN A 379 -27.04 6.06 -4.37
CA GLN A 379 -28.47 6.04 -4.57
C GLN A 379 -29.15 5.23 -3.46
N PRO A 380 -30.34 5.65 -2.97
CA PRO A 380 -31.10 4.81 -2.04
C PRO A 380 -31.43 3.48 -2.71
N ALA A 381 -31.32 2.41 -1.92
CA ALA A 381 -31.79 1.09 -2.38
C ALA A 381 -33.29 1.22 -2.73
N THR A 382 -33.63 1.02 -4.00
CA THR A 382 -35.03 0.99 -4.52
C THR A 382 -35.80 -0.19 -3.96
#